data_2d36ee2382b655cfc49af67e6bf53243
#
_entry.id   2d36ee2382b655cfc49af67e6bf53243
#
_cell.length_a   1.000
_cell.length_b   1.000
_cell.length_c   1.000
_cell.angle_alpha   90.00
_cell.angle_beta   90.00
_cell.angle_gamma   90.00
#
_symmetry.space_group_name_H-M   'P 1'
#
loop_
_entity.id
_entity.type
_entity.pdbx_description
1 polymer ?
#
loop_
_entity_poly.entity_id
_entity_poly.type
_entity_poly.pdbx_seq_one_letter_code
_entity_poly.pdbx_strand_id
1 'polypeptide(L)'
;MCAYVEALAQSRSANAAVYFPPFEGGDPPSGAVAGVYARIDRERGVWKAPAGEEASLRGEVAPAIDLSDAESSRLNSAAVNAIRRFPGKGVLVWGARTIQGAEQGGSEWKYVPVRRLGLYVEHSIDRGTQWAVSEPNDESTWAKLRQQVTAFLTGLFRMGAFAGRTPAESYFVHCGDDTMTQDDIDNGRLNIVIGIAPLKPAEFVILRIGQWRDKSDPFL
;
A
#
# COMPACT_ATOMS: atom_id res chain seq x y z
N MET A 1 12.99 -21.78 -11.27
CA MET A 1 12.58 -20.41 -10.86
C MET A 1 11.13 -20.09 -11.25
N CYS A 2 10.73 -20.32 -12.50
CA CYS A 2 9.37 -20.00 -12.96
C CYS A 2 8.24 -20.73 -12.22
N ALA A 3 8.34 -22.03 -12.02
CA ALA A 3 7.24 -22.82 -11.43
C ALA A 3 6.85 -22.43 -9.99
N TYR A 4 7.81 -22.06 -9.15
CA TYR A 4 7.53 -21.60 -7.78
C TYR A 4 6.89 -20.20 -7.76
N VAL A 5 7.37 -19.30 -8.61
CA VAL A 5 6.80 -17.96 -8.77
C VAL A 5 5.39 -18.03 -9.36
N GLU A 6 5.17 -18.92 -10.33
CA GLU A 6 3.85 -19.16 -10.92
C GLU A 6 2.86 -19.75 -9.91
N ALA A 7 3.31 -20.69 -9.08
CA ALA A 7 2.48 -21.27 -8.01
C ALA A 7 2.10 -20.22 -6.95
N LEU A 8 3.00 -19.33 -6.57
CA LEU A 8 2.71 -18.20 -5.67
C LEU A 8 1.77 -17.19 -6.29
N ALA A 9 1.93 -16.88 -7.57
CA ALA A 9 1.04 -15.99 -8.31
C ALA A 9 -0.41 -16.54 -8.38
N GLN A 10 -0.57 -17.85 -8.36
CA GLN A 10 -1.89 -18.49 -8.30
C GLN A 10 -2.63 -18.27 -6.95
N SER A 11 -1.90 -18.02 -5.86
CA SER A 11 -2.53 -17.78 -4.55
C SER A 11 -3.28 -16.44 -4.48
N ARG A 12 -3.00 -15.49 -5.37
CA ARG A 12 -3.64 -14.16 -5.51
C ARG A 12 -3.94 -13.46 -4.19
N SER A 13 -3.04 -13.56 -3.21
CA SER A 13 -3.22 -12.93 -1.91
C SER A 13 -2.82 -11.45 -1.94
N ALA A 14 -3.70 -10.56 -1.51
CA ALA A 14 -3.36 -9.17 -1.25
C ALA A 14 -2.48 -9.00 0.00
N ASN A 15 -2.41 -10.00 0.86
CA ASN A 15 -1.69 -9.96 2.14
C ASN A 15 -0.27 -10.52 2.05
N ALA A 16 0.22 -10.82 0.86
CA ALA A 16 1.55 -11.35 0.63
C ALA A 16 2.28 -10.59 -0.49
N ALA A 17 3.60 -10.53 -0.39
CA ALA A 17 4.49 -9.97 -1.42
C ALA A 17 5.72 -10.86 -1.56
N VAL A 18 6.19 -11.04 -2.79
CA VAL A 18 7.36 -11.87 -3.12
C VAL A 18 8.53 -10.97 -3.49
N TYR A 19 9.72 -11.30 -2.99
CA TYR A 19 10.95 -10.59 -3.26
C TYR A 19 12.00 -11.51 -3.85
N PHE A 20 12.70 -11.06 -4.88
CA PHE A 20 13.71 -11.82 -5.61
C PHE A 20 14.83 -10.89 -6.12
N PRO A 21 16.09 -11.35 -6.16
CA PRO A 21 16.60 -12.66 -5.78
C PRO A 21 16.82 -12.81 -4.27
N PRO A 22 17.15 -14.02 -3.77
CA PRO A 22 17.73 -14.20 -2.44
C PRO A 22 19.11 -13.53 -2.38
N PHE A 23 19.68 -13.45 -1.19
CA PHE A 23 21.07 -12.98 -1.04
C PHE A 23 22.08 -14.08 -1.38
N GLU A 24 23.33 -13.69 -1.59
CA GLU A 24 24.44 -14.64 -1.72
C GLU A 24 24.47 -15.59 -0.51
N GLY A 25 24.77 -16.86 -0.76
CA GLY A 25 24.64 -17.90 0.26
C GLY A 25 23.24 -18.53 0.37
N GLY A 26 22.24 -17.99 -0.34
CA GLY A 26 20.88 -18.53 -0.35
C GLY A 26 19.96 -17.97 0.74
N ASP A 27 20.42 -16.97 1.49
CA ASP A 27 19.63 -16.37 2.57
C ASP A 27 18.38 -15.67 2.04
N PRO A 28 17.20 -15.90 2.65
CA PRO A 28 15.96 -15.27 2.23
C PRO A 28 15.96 -13.77 2.56
N PRO A 29 15.48 -12.91 1.65
CA PRO A 29 15.50 -11.46 1.85
C PRO A 29 14.42 -10.95 2.81
N SER A 30 13.51 -11.81 3.26
CA SER A 30 12.31 -11.42 4.02
C SER A 30 12.60 -10.60 5.28
N GLY A 31 13.61 -10.98 6.07
CA GLY A 31 14.00 -10.25 7.28
C GLY A 31 14.54 -8.86 6.98
N ALA A 32 15.40 -8.73 5.97
CA ALA A 32 15.95 -7.45 5.56
C ALA A 32 14.86 -6.53 4.95
N VAL A 33 13.97 -7.09 4.15
CA VAL A 33 12.81 -6.36 3.59
C VAL A 33 11.87 -5.89 4.71
N ALA A 34 11.61 -6.72 5.72
CA ALA A 34 10.83 -6.32 6.89
C ALA A 34 11.48 -5.14 7.63
N GLY A 35 12.82 -5.12 7.75
CA GLY A 35 13.58 -4.00 8.29
C GLY A 35 13.43 -2.72 7.46
N VAL A 36 13.40 -2.82 6.12
CA VAL A 36 13.09 -1.69 5.23
C VAL A 36 11.68 -1.17 5.48
N TYR A 37 10.68 -2.05 5.59
CA TYR A 37 9.31 -1.68 5.91
C TYR A 37 9.22 -0.88 7.21
N ALA A 38 9.78 -1.41 8.29
CA ALA A 38 9.76 -0.76 9.60
C ALA A 38 10.44 0.62 9.57
N ARG A 39 11.52 0.77 8.80
CA ARG A 39 12.21 2.06 8.64
C ARG A 39 11.34 3.06 7.87
N ILE A 40 10.82 2.66 6.72
CA ILE A 40 9.98 3.53 5.89
C ILE A 40 8.70 3.93 6.63
N ASP A 41 8.07 3.01 7.35
CA ASP A 41 6.89 3.31 8.17
C ASP A 41 7.17 4.40 9.22
N ARG A 42 8.32 4.30 9.89
CA ARG A 42 8.71 5.29 10.91
C ARG A 42 9.06 6.65 10.32
N GLU A 43 9.71 6.67 9.16
CA GLU A 43 10.23 7.90 8.55
C GLU A 43 9.22 8.62 7.65
N ARG A 44 8.34 7.87 7.01
CA ARG A 44 7.44 8.38 5.97
C ARG A 44 5.97 7.98 6.15
N GLY A 45 5.69 6.96 6.96
CA GLY A 45 4.37 6.39 7.15
C GLY A 45 4.09 5.15 6.29
N VAL A 46 3.12 4.35 6.75
CA VAL A 46 2.73 3.05 6.14
C VAL A 46 2.24 3.16 4.69
N TRP A 47 1.78 4.33 4.28
CA TRP A 47 1.31 4.63 2.92
C TRP A 47 2.44 4.85 1.91
N LYS A 48 3.68 5.02 2.36
CA LYS A 48 4.83 5.13 1.47
C LYS A 48 5.26 3.75 0.99
N ALA A 49 5.46 3.61 -0.33
CA ALA A 49 5.97 2.36 -0.89
C ALA A 49 7.37 2.05 -0.33
N PRO A 50 7.60 0.85 0.25
CA PRO A 50 8.90 0.41 0.72
C PRO A 50 9.79 -0.06 -0.45
N ALA A 51 9.96 0.80 -1.42
CA ALA A 51 10.73 0.57 -2.65
C ALA A 51 11.38 1.86 -3.14
N GLY A 52 12.36 1.75 -4.02
CA GLY A 52 13.10 2.87 -4.60
C GLY A 52 14.33 3.26 -3.76
N GLU A 53 14.83 4.47 -3.95
CA GLU A 53 16.09 4.92 -3.34
C GLU A 53 16.07 4.94 -1.80
N GLU A 54 14.93 5.25 -1.20
CA GLU A 54 14.76 5.22 0.25
C GLU A 54 14.75 3.79 0.84
N ALA A 55 14.51 2.79 0.00
CA ALA A 55 14.41 1.39 0.39
C ALA A 55 15.76 0.65 0.28
N SER A 56 16.85 1.31 0.66
CA SER A 56 18.20 0.71 0.69
C SER A 56 18.30 -0.37 1.77
N LEU A 57 18.92 -1.49 1.42
CA LEU A 57 19.31 -2.51 2.36
C LEU A 57 20.62 -2.08 3.04
N ARG A 58 20.68 -2.21 4.36
CA ARG A 58 21.84 -1.84 5.17
C ARG A 58 22.66 -3.09 5.48
N GLY A 59 23.97 -2.90 5.60
CA GLY A 59 24.93 -3.98 5.83
C GLY A 59 25.56 -4.52 4.55
N GLU A 60 26.44 -5.49 4.69
CA GLU A 60 27.09 -6.17 3.58
C GLU A 60 26.16 -7.25 2.99
N VAL A 61 25.15 -6.81 2.25
CA VAL A 61 24.23 -7.71 1.55
C VAL A 61 24.47 -7.62 0.04
N ALA A 62 24.46 -8.76 -0.62
CA ALA A 62 24.56 -8.86 -2.06
C ALA A 62 23.44 -9.76 -2.58
N PRO A 63 22.72 -9.34 -3.65
CA PRO A 63 21.79 -10.23 -4.30
C PRO A 63 22.56 -11.37 -5.00
N ALA A 64 22.04 -12.59 -4.91
CA ALA A 64 22.66 -13.77 -5.53
C ALA A 64 22.73 -13.67 -7.07
N ILE A 65 21.91 -12.80 -7.66
CA ILE A 65 21.85 -12.56 -9.09
C ILE A 65 21.64 -11.06 -9.33
N ASP A 66 22.48 -10.44 -10.15
CA ASP A 66 22.25 -9.08 -10.62
C ASP A 66 21.23 -9.08 -11.75
N LEU A 67 20.14 -8.35 -11.57
CA LEU A 67 19.03 -8.28 -12.52
C LEU A 67 19.19 -7.11 -13.49
N SER A 68 19.05 -7.36 -14.76
CA SER A 68 18.90 -6.34 -15.79
C SER A 68 17.54 -5.62 -15.70
N ASP A 69 17.39 -4.48 -16.37
CA ASP A 69 16.12 -3.76 -16.43
C ASP A 69 15.00 -4.59 -17.07
N ALA A 70 15.31 -5.37 -18.11
CA ALA A 70 14.35 -6.24 -18.76
C ALA A 70 13.87 -7.37 -17.86
N GLU A 71 14.76 -7.98 -17.08
CA GLU A 71 14.40 -9.03 -16.11
C GLU A 71 13.59 -8.45 -14.95
N SER A 72 13.99 -7.30 -14.43
CA SER A 72 13.25 -6.59 -13.39
C SER A 72 11.82 -6.25 -13.85
N SER A 73 11.65 -5.79 -15.10
CA SER A 73 10.33 -5.50 -15.68
C SER A 73 9.46 -6.74 -15.80
N ARG A 74 10.02 -7.88 -16.22
CA ARG A 74 9.27 -9.14 -16.30
C ARG A 74 8.83 -9.62 -14.91
N LEU A 75 9.71 -9.52 -13.91
CA LEU A 75 9.39 -9.85 -12.52
C LEU A 75 8.27 -8.96 -12.01
N ASN A 76 8.34 -7.66 -12.26
CA ASN A 76 7.31 -6.71 -11.85
C ASN A 76 5.94 -7.04 -12.47
N SER A 77 5.90 -7.37 -13.77
CA SER A 77 4.67 -7.79 -14.46
C SER A 77 4.05 -9.05 -13.83
N ALA A 78 4.88 -9.93 -13.26
CA ALA A 78 4.46 -11.13 -12.52
C ALA A 78 4.21 -10.90 -11.03
N ALA A 79 4.20 -9.63 -10.57
CA ALA A 79 4.05 -9.25 -9.15
C ALA A 79 5.19 -9.74 -8.24
N VAL A 80 6.38 -9.91 -8.79
CA VAL A 80 7.59 -10.22 -8.04
C VAL A 80 8.42 -8.96 -7.89
N ASN A 81 8.73 -8.58 -6.66
CA ASN A 81 9.46 -7.36 -6.34
C ASN A 81 10.96 -7.63 -6.43
N ALA A 82 11.63 -6.90 -7.30
CA ALA A 82 13.06 -7.06 -7.52
C ALA A 82 13.89 -6.47 -6.36
N ILE A 83 14.98 -7.15 -6.00
CA ILE A 83 16.07 -6.59 -5.20
C ILE A 83 17.23 -6.39 -6.16
N ARG A 84 17.75 -5.16 -6.25
CA ARG A 84 18.73 -4.79 -7.27
C ARG A 84 19.88 -4.00 -6.68
N ARG A 85 21.07 -4.20 -7.25
CA ARG A 85 22.24 -3.39 -6.98
C ARG A 85 22.29 -2.21 -7.96
N PHE A 86 22.54 -1.02 -7.42
CA PHE A 86 22.71 0.20 -8.21
C PHE A 86 24.07 0.82 -7.92
N PRO A 87 24.84 1.21 -8.95
CA PRO A 87 26.11 1.90 -8.77
C PRO A 87 25.93 3.15 -7.89
N GLY A 88 26.75 3.29 -6.86
CA GLY A 88 26.73 4.42 -5.95
C GLY A 88 25.55 4.48 -4.95
N LYS A 89 24.55 3.59 -5.08
CA LYS A 89 23.37 3.57 -4.20
C LYS A 89 23.24 2.29 -3.37
N GLY A 90 24.06 1.26 -3.69
CA GLY A 90 24.00 -0.03 -3.02
C GLY A 90 22.85 -0.93 -3.48
N VAL A 91 22.39 -1.80 -2.59
CA VAL A 91 21.30 -2.74 -2.87
C VAL A 91 19.98 -2.15 -2.39
N LEU A 92 19.01 -2.09 -3.29
CA LEU A 92 17.69 -1.49 -3.08
C LEU A 92 16.58 -2.52 -3.28
N VAL A 93 15.53 -2.40 -2.50
CA VAL A 93 14.23 -2.99 -2.83
C VAL A 93 13.62 -2.15 -3.96
N TRP A 94 13.29 -2.78 -5.10
CA TRP A 94 12.90 -2.09 -6.34
C TRP A 94 11.50 -2.46 -6.83
N GLY A 95 10.61 -2.83 -5.94
CA GLY A 95 9.22 -3.13 -6.22
C GLY A 95 8.38 -3.15 -4.94
N ALA A 96 7.09 -2.85 -5.06
CA ALA A 96 6.14 -2.83 -3.95
C ALA A 96 4.76 -3.32 -4.39
N ARG A 97 4.70 -4.45 -5.10
CA ARG A 97 3.46 -5.13 -5.48
C ARG A 97 3.14 -6.26 -4.52
N THR A 98 1.86 -6.44 -4.23
CA THR A 98 1.33 -7.66 -3.62
C THR A 98 1.28 -8.78 -4.65
N ILE A 99 1.05 -10.02 -4.24
CA ILE A 99 0.86 -11.15 -5.19
C ILE A 99 -0.37 -10.92 -6.09
N GLN A 100 -1.35 -10.16 -5.66
CA GLN A 100 -2.47 -9.71 -6.51
C GLN A 100 -2.07 -8.65 -7.55
N GLY A 101 -0.86 -8.16 -7.51
CA GLY A 101 -0.38 -7.05 -8.33
C GLY A 101 0.07 -7.42 -9.74
N ALA A 102 -0.11 -8.67 -10.20
CA ALA A 102 0.18 -9.05 -11.58
C ALA A 102 -0.70 -8.29 -12.58
N GLU A 103 -0.15 -7.93 -13.74
CA GLU A 103 -0.82 -7.06 -14.71
C GLU A 103 -2.16 -7.61 -15.23
N GLN A 104 -2.30 -8.93 -15.28
CA GLN A 104 -3.50 -9.61 -15.77
C GLN A 104 -4.68 -9.64 -14.79
N GLY A 105 -4.59 -8.99 -13.63
CA GLY A 105 -5.56 -9.18 -12.56
C GLY A 105 -6.35 -7.97 -12.04
N GLY A 106 -5.95 -6.74 -12.35
CA GLY A 106 -6.71 -5.51 -12.03
C GLY A 106 -7.20 -5.35 -10.58
N SER A 107 -6.37 -5.63 -9.57
CA SER A 107 -6.77 -5.50 -8.16
C SER A 107 -6.56 -4.09 -7.63
N GLU A 108 -7.51 -3.57 -6.85
CA GLU A 108 -7.34 -2.33 -6.07
C GLU A 108 -6.23 -2.47 -5.00
N TRP A 109 -5.96 -3.70 -4.55
CA TRP A 109 -4.90 -4.06 -3.60
C TRP A 109 -3.58 -4.46 -4.28
N LYS A 110 -3.37 -4.02 -5.51
CA LYS A 110 -2.15 -4.28 -6.29
C LYS A 110 -0.87 -3.90 -5.55
N TYR A 111 -0.90 -2.82 -4.79
CA TYR A 111 0.30 -2.24 -4.17
C TYR A 111 0.38 -2.51 -2.68
N VAL A 112 1.57 -2.89 -2.23
CA VAL A 112 1.89 -3.12 -0.81
C VAL A 112 1.51 -1.92 0.08
N PRO A 113 1.88 -0.65 -0.24
CA PRO A 113 1.52 0.48 0.61
C PRO A 113 0.01 0.72 0.68
N VAL A 114 -0.72 0.46 -0.41
CA VAL A 114 -2.19 0.59 -0.44
C VAL A 114 -2.84 -0.44 0.47
N ARG A 115 -2.44 -1.72 0.36
CA ARG A 115 -2.98 -2.77 1.22
C ARG A 115 -2.63 -2.55 2.70
N ARG A 116 -1.39 -2.18 2.98
CA ARG A 116 -0.93 -1.91 4.34
C ARG A 116 -1.62 -0.70 4.96
N LEU A 117 -1.87 0.36 4.19
CA LEU A 117 -2.68 1.49 4.66
C LEU A 117 -4.09 1.04 5.02
N GLY A 118 -4.76 0.23 4.17
CA GLY A 118 -6.07 -0.33 4.48
C GLY A 118 -6.08 -1.10 5.78
N LEU A 119 -5.14 -2.03 5.96
CA LEU A 119 -4.99 -2.80 7.20
C LEU A 119 -4.69 -1.91 8.41
N TYR A 120 -3.86 -0.89 8.25
CA TYR A 120 -3.54 0.05 9.33
C TYR A 120 -4.78 0.85 9.78
N VAL A 121 -5.59 1.33 8.82
CA VAL A 121 -6.84 2.03 9.11
C VAL A 121 -7.82 1.09 9.82
N GLU A 122 -8.04 -0.11 9.27
CA GLU A 122 -8.92 -1.14 9.85
C GLU A 122 -8.56 -1.45 11.30
N HIS A 123 -7.31 -1.85 11.57
CA HIS A 123 -6.86 -2.19 12.92
C HIS A 123 -6.86 -1.00 13.89
N SER A 124 -6.57 0.21 13.40
CA SER A 124 -6.56 1.40 14.25
C SER A 124 -7.97 1.78 14.68
N ILE A 125 -8.93 1.68 13.77
CA ILE A 125 -10.34 1.98 14.06
C ILE A 125 -10.93 0.90 14.95
N ASP A 126 -10.71 -0.38 14.65
CA ASP A 126 -11.14 -1.49 15.49
C ASP A 126 -10.71 -1.29 16.95
N ARG A 127 -9.42 -1.03 17.18
CA ARG A 127 -8.90 -0.75 18.52
C ARG A 127 -9.47 0.52 19.14
N GLY A 128 -9.60 1.58 18.35
CA GLY A 128 -10.06 2.88 18.81
C GLY A 128 -11.54 2.90 19.17
N THR A 129 -12.35 1.99 18.62
CA THR A 129 -13.80 1.94 18.80
C THR A 129 -14.27 0.87 19.77
N GLN A 130 -13.35 0.14 20.42
CA GLN A 130 -13.70 -0.91 21.42
C GLN A 130 -14.56 -0.40 22.57
N TRP A 131 -14.48 0.88 22.92
CA TRP A 131 -15.31 1.49 23.95
C TRP A 131 -16.80 1.48 23.61
N ALA A 132 -17.17 1.41 22.33
CA ALA A 132 -18.56 1.37 21.90
C ALA A 132 -19.25 0.02 22.15
N VAL A 133 -18.47 -1.02 22.46
CA VAL A 133 -19.02 -2.32 22.87
C VAL A 133 -19.78 -2.16 24.18
N SER A 134 -21.04 -2.55 24.19
CA SER A 134 -21.99 -2.40 25.32
C SER A 134 -22.54 -0.99 25.55
N GLU A 135 -22.20 0.00 24.73
CA GLU A 135 -22.88 1.28 24.72
C GLU A 135 -24.28 1.18 24.06
N PRO A 136 -25.22 2.09 24.37
CA PRO A 136 -26.49 2.15 23.64
C PRO A 136 -26.28 2.29 22.13
N ASN A 137 -27.00 1.50 21.35
CA ASN A 137 -26.95 1.56 19.88
C ASN A 137 -27.90 2.66 19.40
N ASP A 138 -27.51 3.91 19.59
CA ASP A 138 -28.29 5.11 19.29
C ASP A 138 -27.47 6.21 18.61
N GLU A 139 -28.17 7.28 18.18
CA GLU A 139 -27.54 8.42 17.49
C GLU A 139 -26.44 9.09 18.33
N SER A 140 -26.54 9.10 19.65
CA SER A 140 -25.50 9.69 20.51
C SER A 140 -24.17 8.94 20.39
N THR A 141 -24.23 7.60 20.39
CA THR A 141 -23.07 6.73 20.23
C THR A 141 -22.53 6.81 18.79
N TRP A 142 -23.43 6.81 17.79
CA TRP A 142 -23.03 6.92 16.38
C TRP A 142 -22.33 8.25 16.09
N ALA A 143 -22.83 9.36 16.62
CA ALA A 143 -22.19 10.67 16.46
C ALA A 143 -20.77 10.71 17.03
N LYS A 144 -20.55 10.11 18.23
CA LYS A 144 -19.21 10.01 18.83
C LYS A 144 -18.27 9.18 17.97
N LEU A 145 -18.73 8.05 17.45
CA LEU A 145 -17.96 7.19 16.55
C LEU A 145 -17.59 7.92 15.25
N ARG A 146 -18.57 8.56 14.59
CA ARG A 146 -18.29 9.37 13.39
C ARG A 146 -17.23 10.44 13.67
N GLN A 147 -17.37 11.16 14.78
CA GLN A 147 -16.42 12.21 15.15
C GLN A 147 -15.02 11.65 15.37
N GLN A 148 -14.89 10.57 16.12
CA GLN A 148 -13.60 9.96 16.43
C GLN A 148 -12.91 9.41 15.17
N VAL A 149 -13.63 8.64 14.36
CA VAL A 149 -13.08 8.06 13.12
C VAL A 149 -12.72 9.16 12.13
N THR A 150 -13.56 10.18 11.97
CA THR A 150 -13.28 11.34 11.12
C THR A 150 -12.03 12.09 11.59
N ALA A 151 -11.85 12.30 12.89
CA ALA A 151 -10.67 12.95 13.44
C ALA A 151 -9.39 12.15 13.15
N PHE A 152 -9.43 10.83 13.28
CA PHE A 152 -8.32 9.94 12.93
C PHE A 152 -7.97 10.02 11.44
N LEU A 153 -8.95 9.89 10.55
CA LEU A 153 -8.74 9.97 9.11
C LEU A 153 -8.28 11.37 8.66
N THR A 154 -8.78 12.42 9.29
CA THR A 154 -8.27 13.80 9.07
C THR A 154 -6.80 13.91 9.42
N GLY A 155 -6.36 13.26 10.50
CA GLY A 155 -4.95 13.18 10.88
C GLY A 155 -4.10 12.53 9.78
N LEU A 156 -4.54 11.39 9.25
CA LEU A 156 -3.87 10.69 8.15
C LEU A 156 -3.86 11.54 6.86
N PHE A 157 -4.96 12.19 6.53
CA PHE A 157 -5.04 13.11 5.39
C PHE A 157 -4.01 14.24 5.49
N ARG A 158 -3.90 14.88 6.66
CA ARG A 158 -2.91 15.96 6.90
C ARG A 158 -1.46 15.47 6.79
N MET A 159 -1.22 14.20 7.10
CA MET A 159 0.10 13.57 6.91
C MET A 159 0.36 13.12 5.47
N GLY A 160 -0.61 13.29 4.56
CA GLY A 160 -0.46 12.94 3.15
C GLY A 160 -0.64 11.45 2.85
N ALA A 161 -1.44 10.71 3.63
CA ALA A 161 -1.70 9.29 3.43
C ALA A 161 -2.68 9.02 2.28
N PHE A 162 -3.52 9.99 1.91
CA PHE A 162 -4.61 9.82 0.96
C PHE A 162 -4.42 10.68 -0.28
N ALA A 163 -5.04 10.26 -1.38
CA ALA A 163 -5.24 11.07 -2.57
C ALA A 163 -6.37 12.08 -2.34
N GLY A 164 -6.42 13.11 -3.20
CA GLY A 164 -7.40 14.19 -3.09
C GLY A 164 -6.79 15.48 -2.52
N ARG A 165 -7.46 16.59 -2.82
CA ARG A 165 -7.07 17.93 -2.34
C ARG A 165 -7.84 18.35 -1.09
N THR A 166 -8.98 17.73 -0.87
CA THR A 166 -9.88 17.98 0.25
C THR A 166 -10.20 16.70 1.00
N PRO A 167 -10.58 16.76 2.28
CA PRO A 167 -11.02 15.59 3.02
C PRO A 167 -12.15 14.82 2.34
N ALA A 168 -13.13 15.52 1.76
CA ALA A 168 -14.26 14.90 1.08
C ALA A 168 -13.90 14.10 -0.18
N GLU A 169 -12.78 14.44 -0.84
CA GLU A 169 -12.24 13.66 -1.96
C GLU A 169 -11.41 12.45 -1.49
N SER A 170 -11.02 12.43 -0.23
CA SER A 170 -10.00 11.53 0.32
C SER A 170 -10.58 10.40 1.15
N TYR A 171 -11.66 10.65 1.86
CA TYR A 171 -12.34 9.64 2.68
C TYR A 171 -13.78 10.05 3.01
N PHE A 172 -14.58 9.06 3.42
CA PHE A 172 -15.87 9.29 4.04
C PHE A 172 -16.08 8.34 5.23
N VAL A 173 -16.98 8.73 6.14
CA VAL A 173 -17.38 7.94 7.32
C VAL A 173 -18.89 8.01 7.46
N HIS A 174 -19.56 6.88 7.39
CA HIS A 174 -20.99 6.74 7.64
C HIS A 174 -21.20 5.82 8.85
N CYS A 175 -22.04 6.26 9.76
CA CYS A 175 -22.49 5.48 10.92
C CYS A 175 -23.78 6.12 11.42
N GLY A 176 -24.93 5.56 11.12
CA GLY A 176 -26.22 6.13 11.40
C GLY A 176 -27.35 5.36 10.74
N ASP A 177 -28.51 5.98 10.59
CA ASP A 177 -29.69 5.37 9.97
C ASP A 177 -29.42 4.87 8.54
N ASP A 178 -28.45 5.44 7.86
CA ASP A 178 -28.01 5.04 6.51
C ASP A 178 -27.16 3.76 6.48
N THR A 179 -26.63 3.33 7.61
CA THR A 179 -25.76 2.14 7.72
C THR A 179 -26.34 1.04 8.61
N MET A 180 -27.43 1.30 9.30
CA MET A 180 -28.07 0.37 10.24
C MET A 180 -29.53 0.15 9.91
N THR A 181 -29.94 -1.10 9.93
CA THR A 181 -31.34 -1.50 9.90
C THR A 181 -31.86 -1.69 11.33
N GLN A 182 -33.18 -1.73 11.51
CA GLN A 182 -33.77 -2.07 12.80
C GLN A 182 -33.32 -3.47 13.27
N ASP A 183 -33.16 -4.43 12.35
CA ASP A 183 -32.63 -5.76 12.65
C ASP A 183 -31.18 -5.71 13.18
N ASP A 184 -30.35 -4.78 12.68
CA ASP A 184 -29.00 -4.59 13.20
C ASP A 184 -29.04 -4.07 14.64
N ILE A 185 -29.90 -3.09 14.92
CA ILE A 185 -30.07 -2.52 16.26
C ILE A 185 -30.59 -3.58 17.24
N ASP A 186 -31.61 -4.34 16.85
CA ASP A 186 -32.23 -5.39 17.67
C ASP A 186 -31.24 -6.54 17.98
N ASN A 187 -30.31 -6.82 17.06
CA ASN A 187 -29.24 -7.81 17.24
C ASN A 187 -27.95 -7.25 17.79
N GLY A 188 -27.92 -5.99 18.26
CA GLY A 188 -26.74 -5.38 18.84
C GLY A 188 -25.58 -5.16 17.87
N ARG A 189 -25.85 -5.08 16.55
CA ARG A 189 -24.86 -4.80 15.53
C ARG A 189 -24.76 -3.30 15.29
N LEU A 190 -23.54 -2.79 15.27
CA LEU A 190 -23.22 -1.41 14.94
C LEU A 190 -22.30 -1.39 13.72
N ASN A 191 -22.74 -0.77 12.64
CA ASN A 191 -22.06 -0.74 11.36
C ASN A 191 -21.44 0.63 11.10
N ILE A 192 -20.13 0.66 10.87
CA ILE A 192 -19.40 1.85 10.40
C ILE A 192 -18.90 1.57 8.99
N VAL A 193 -19.34 2.38 8.03
CA VAL A 193 -18.88 2.29 6.64
C VAL A 193 -17.87 3.38 6.36
N ILE A 194 -16.67 2.98 5.94
CA ILE A 194 -15.54 3.88 5.71
C ILE A 194 -15.01 3.66 4.31
N GLY A 195 -14.89 4.74 3.54
CA GLY A 195 -14.17 4.74 2.28
C GLY A 195 -12.93 5.59 2.36
N ILE A 196 -11.84 5.11 1.77
CA ILE A 196 -10.57 5.84 1.66
C ILE A 196 -10.06 5.84 0.23
N ALA A 197 -9.40 6.91 -0.19
CA ALA A 197 -8.72 7.04 -1.48
C ALA A 197 -7.20 6.98 -1.26
N PRO A 198 -6.56 5.79 -1.28
CA PRO A 198 -5.14 5.66 -1.04
C PRO A 198 -4.30 6.23 -2.18
N LEU A 199 -3.12 6.78 -1.86
CA LEU A 199 -2.12 7.13 -2.85
C LEU A 199 -1.54 5.87 -3.50
N LYS A 200 -1.47 5.86 -4.83
CA LYS A 200 -0.81 4.80 -5.59
C LYS A 200 0.63 5.23 -5.91
N PRO A 201 1.63 4.35 -5.74
CA PRO A 201 3.00 4.68 -6.08
C PRO A 201 3.18 4.83 -7.60
N ALA A 202 4.04 5.74 -8.04
CA ALA A 202 4.51 5.77 -9.42
C ALA A 202 5.53 4.64 -9.62
N GLU A 203 5.32 3.79 -10.62
CA GLU A 203 6.25 2.71 -10.99
C GLU A 203 7.16 3.10 -12.15
N PHE A 204 6.67 4.00 -13.01
CA PHE A 204 7.38 4.41 -14.22
C PHE A 204 7.40 5.93 -14.35
N VAL A 205 8.54 6.47 -14.73
CA VAL A 205 8.69 7.86 -15.14
C VAL A 205 8.92 7.88 -16.64
N ILE A 206 7.96 8.39 -17.39
CA ILE A 206 8.06 8.50 -18.85
C ILE A 206 8.50 9.93 -19.16
N LEU A 207 9.72 10.06 -19.70
CA LEU A 207 10.25 11.32 -20.20
C LEU A 207 9.96 11.43 -21.70
N ARG A 208 9.25 12.47 -22.09
CA ARG A 208 9.07 12.83 -23.49
C ARG A 208 9.91 14.06 -23.77
N ILE A 209 10.97 13.90 -24.57
CA ILE A 209 11.89 14.96 -24.94
C ILE A 209 11.73 15.19 -26.44
N GLY A 210 11.33 16.38 -26.82
CA GLY A 210 11.21 16.81 -28.21
C GLY A 210 11.99 18.08 -28.45
N GLN A 211 12.38 18.32 -29.74
CA GLN A 211 12.98 19.57 -30.12
C GLN A 211 11.88 20.61 -30.35
N TRP A 212 11.89 21.68 -29.57
CA TRP A 212 10.95 22.79 -29.72
C TRP A 212 11.18 23.53 -31.03
N ARG A 213 10.17 23.64 -31.87
CA ARG A 213 10.21 24.43 -33.11
C ARG A 213 9.18 25.56 -33.18
N ASP A 214 8.03 25.46 -32.53
CA ASP A 214 6.98 26.50 -32.55
C ASP A 214 5.92 26.24 -31.44
N LYS A 215 5.17 27.31 -31.08
CA LYS A 215 4.07 27.28 -30.09
C LYS A 215 2.84 26.46 -30.53
N SER A 216 2.82 26.01 -31.77
CA SER A 216 1.75 25.16 -32.34
C SER A 216 2.00 23.65 -32.21
N ASP A 217 3.02 23.24 -31.47
CA ASP A 217 3.35 21.82 -31.27
C ASP A 217 2.32 21.16 -30.32
N PRO A 218 1.64 20.06 -30.74
CA PRO A 218 0.58 19.42 -29.98
C PRO A 218 1.05 18.65 -28.73
N PHE A 219 2.33 18.76 -28.36
CA PHE A 219 2.91 18.11 -27.17
C PHE A 219 3.04 19.05 -25.96
N LEU A 220 2.39 20.21 -25.99
CA LEU A 220 2.21 21.12 -24.86
C LEU A 220 0.85 21.00 -24.20
#